data_6bcf7178a2b284cd92a71fb6fb285b2a
#
_entry.id   6bcf7178a2b284cd92a71fb6fb285b2a
#
_cell.length_a   1.000
_cell.length_b   1.000
_cell.length_c   1.000
_cell.angle_alpha   90.00
_cell.angle_beta   90.00
_cell.angle_gamma   90.00
#
_symmetry.space_group_name_H-M   'P 1'
#
loop_
_entity.id
_entity.type
_entity.pdbx_description
1 polymer ?
#
loop_
_entity_poly.entity_id
_entity_poly.type
_entity_poly.pdbx_seq_one_letter_code
_entity_poly.pdbx_strand_id
1 'polypeptide(L)'
;VGSYILPRSFSKPVALLALTAALCACGYDAHVQAASSTGAQSPLIVAIPPRSGPSTGQRVLPVPPILAATVSQLVRNFNGKVGVAVRSVDDGWMIDAGGSQRLPQQSVSKLWVAMTVLSARDAGKLRLDDPITLTRDDITLFHQPIAGLIRSGTGYRTTVGELLQRALTMSDNTANDRLLRLVGGPSAVRNFITRKGLGAIGFGPGERMLQAGTAGLTWQPSYAFNDGFNRARNALPRAERLAAFNRYVASPPDGAAPAAIAGALARLKRGGLLSAESTSYLIGTMQSSHTGKMRLRGAVPTGWSFGHKTGTGQDFAGRTAGYNDVGLLIAPDGRTYAIAVMIGDTLRPIPARQALMQAVVSSVVATHASTASATTRRTNGARSHG
;
A
#
# COMPACT_ATOMS: atom_id res chain seq x y z
N VAL A 1 11.30 -10.41 -65.51
CA VAL A 1 10.09 -10.15 -66.27
C VAL A 1 8.95 -9.98 -65.25
N GLY A 2 8.30 -8.77 -65.17
CA GLY A 2 7.09 -8.55 -64.43
C GLY A 2 7.10 -7.29 -63.61
N SER A 3 7.08 -6.14 -64.27
CA SER A 3 6.64 -4.84 -63.72
C SER A 3 5.15 -4.87 -63.44
N TYR A 4 4.65 -4.13 -62.43
CA TYR A 4 3.38 -3.39 -62.45
C TYR A 4 3.22 -2.63 -61.14
N ILE A 5 3.33 -1.33 -61.19
CA ILE A 5 2.33 -0.22 -61.22
C ILE A 5 1.76 0.12 -59.83
N LEU A 6 2.14 1.31 -59.33
CA LEU A 6 1.45 2.14 -58.33
C LEU A 6 0.18 2.81 -58.92
N PRO A 7 -0.82 3.10 -58.12
CA PRO A 7 -1.61 4.33 -58.34
C PRO A 7 -1.66 5.25 -57.10
N ARG A 8 -1.25 6.43 -57.32
CA ARG A 8 -1.86 7.78 -57.23
C ARG A 8 -2.64 8.15 -55.97
N SER A 9 -2.08 9.13 -55.30
CA SER A 9 -2.65 10.04 -54.34
C SER A 9 -3.97 10.71 -54.78
N PHE A 10 -4.94 10.84 -53.85
CA PHE A 10 -5.98 11.86 -53.93
C PHE A 10 -5.99 12.68 -52.62
N SER A 11 -5.55 13.90 -52.75
CA SER A 11 -5.76 15.03 -51.86
C SER A 11 -7.14 15.65 -52.11
N LYS A 12 -7.93 15.94 -51.08
CA LYS A 12 -9.02 16.92 -51.08
C LYS A 12 -9.16 17.61 -49.72
N PRO A 13 -9.77 18.81 -49.67
CA PRO A 13 -9.25 19.90 -48.85
C PRO A 13 -10.04 20.14 -47.57
N VAL A 14 -9.37 20.86 -46.68
CA VAL A 14 -9.87 21.47 -45.43
C VAL A 14 -10.96 22.49 -45.72
N ALA A 15 -12.12 22.39 -45.10
CA ALA A 15 -13.11 23.45 -45.00
C ALA A 15 -13.08 24.02 -43.58
N LEU A 16 -12.63 25.25 -43.48
CA LEU A 16 -12.60 26.09 -42.28
C LEU A 16 -13.97 26.75 -42.16
N LEU A 17 -14.70 26.49 -41.08
CA LEU A 17 -15.92 27.24 -40.72
C LEU A 17 -15.64 28.02 -39.42
N ALA A 18 -15.54 29.32 -39.60
CA ALA A 18 -15.56 30.29 -38.52
C ALA A 18 -17.03 30.58 -38.14
N LEU A 19 -17.34 30.52 -36.88
CA LEU A 19 -18.62 31.00 -36.34
C LEU A 19 -18.37 32.06 -35.29
N THR A 20 -18.85 33.25 -35.61
CA THR A 20 -18.78 34.49 -34.87
C THR A 20 -19.68 34.52 -33.64
N ALA A 21 -19.18 35.14 -32.60
CA ALA A 21 -19.90 35.45 -31.35
C ALA A 21 -20.92 36.58 -31.59
N ALA A 22 -22.11 36.43 -30.98
CA ALA A 22 -23.04 37.54 -30.79
C ALA A 22 -23.31 37.71 -29.29
N LEU A 23 -22.88 38.85 -28.76
CA LEU A 23 -23.30 39.37 -27.46
C LEU A 23 -24.74 39.90 -27.56
N CYS A 24 -25.61 39.50 -26.62
CA CYS A 24 -26.82 40.25 -26.32
C CYS A 24 -26.81 40.55 -24.82
N ALA A 25 -26.62 41.83 -24.51
CA ALA A 25 -26.92 42.40 -23.19
C ALA A 25 -28.38 42.82 -23.19
N CYS A 26 -29.13 42.44 -22.12
CA CYS A 26 -30.38 43.08 -21.75
C CYS A 26 -30.38 43.28 -20.22
N GLY A 27 -30.33 44.52 -19.83
CA GLY A 27 -30.60 44.96 -18.47
C GLY A 27 -32.10 44.93 -18.18
N TYR A 28 -32.45 44.73 -16.92
CA TYR A 28 -33.76 45.04 -16.37
C TYR A 28 -33.63 45.72 -14.99
N ASP A 29 -34.35 46.78 -14.89
CA ASP A 29 -34.38 47.74 -13.75
C ASP A 29 -35.06 47.18 -12.50
N ALA A 30 -34.63 47.75 -11.38
CA ALA A 30 -35.15 47.53 -10.07
C ALA A 30 -36.54 48.19 -9.89
N HIS A 31 -37.50 47.50 -9.31
CA HIS A 31 -38.63 48.10 -8.58
C HIS A 31 -38.62 47.62 -7.13
N VAL A 32 -38.36 48.58 -6.27
CA VAL A 32 -38.56 48.48 -4.81
C VAL A 32 -40.05 48.55 -4.54
N GLN A 33 -40.61 47.56 -3.87
CA GLN A 33 -41.89 47.68 -3.14
C GLN A 33 -41.70 47.20 -1.71
N ALA A 34 -41.88 48.13 -0.78
CA ALA A 34 -41.93 47.87 0.64
C ALA A 34 -43.27 47.18 0.98
N ALA A 35 -43.23 46.12 1.74
CA ALA A 35 -44.38 45.56 2.43
C ALA A 35 -43.98 45.21 3.88
N SER A 36 -44.81 45.64 4.74
CA SER A 36 -44.78 45.75 6.19
C SER A 36 -44.59 44.43 6.94
N SER A 37 -43.93 44.57 8.05
CA SER A 37 -43.67 43.63 9.14
C SER A 37 -44.91 42.93 9.69
N THR A 38 -44.88 41.62 9.77
CA THR A 38 -45.54 40.82 10.82
C THR A 38 -44.52 39.88 11.43
N GLY A 39 -44.36 39.98 12.72
CA GLY A 39 -43.33 39.28 13.49
C GLY A 39 -43.56 37.76 13.51
N ALA A 40 -42.56 37.05 13.06
CA ALA A 40 -42.38 35.64 13.35
C ALA A 40 -41.08 35.51 14.17
N GLN A 41 -41.22 35.09 15.42
CA GLN A 41 -40.11 34.80 16.30
C GLN A 41 -39.30 33.64 15.69
N SER A 42 -38.05 33.90 15.28
CA SER A 42 -37.10 32.88 14.92
C SER A 42 -36.75 32.00 16.14
N PRO A 43 -36.71 30.68 16.02
CA PRO A 43 -36.22 29.84 17.11
C PRO A 43 -34.75 30.17 17.38
N LEU A 44 -34.41 30.44 18.63
CA LEU A 44 -33.05 30.53 19.11
C LEU A 44 -32.32 29.24 18.86
N ILE A 45 -31.49 29.21 17.81
CA ILE A 45 -30.50 28.15 17.62
C ILE A 45 -29.44 28.36 18.69
N VAL A 46 -29.55 27.63 19.80
CA VAL A 46 -28.49 27.52 20.78
C VAL A 46 -27.33 26.76 20.06
N ALA A 47 -26.31 27.52 19.68
CA ALA A 47 -25.06 26.93 19.19
C ALA A 47 -24.47 26.12 20.35
N ILE A 48 -24.58 24.78 20.25
CA ILE A 48 -23.83 23.86 21.11
C ILE A 48 -22.37 24.07 20.75
N PRO A 49 -21.51 24.57 21.66
CA PRO A 49 -20.09 24.66 21.38
C PRO A 49 -19.56 23.23 21.06
N PRO A 50 -18.67 23.08 20.09
CA PRO A 50 -18.06 21.79 19.83
C PRO A 50 -17.41 21.32 21.15
N ARG A 51 -17.82 20.16 21.66
CA ARG A 51 -17.11 19.49 22.74
C ARG A 51 -15.70 19.25 22.26
N SER A 52 -14.78 20.12 22.62
CA SER A 52 -13.36 19.84 22.67
C SER A 52 -13.18 18.75 23.72
N GLY A 53 -13.31 17.50 23.29
CA GLY A 53 -12.84 16.37 24.09
C GLY A 53 -11.36 16.61 24.41
N PRO A 54 -10.90 16.34 25.63
CA PRO A 54 -9.49 16.49 25.95
C PRO A 54 -8.71 15.66 24.95
N SER A 55 -7.88 16.30 24.13
CA SER A 55 -6.76 15.68 23.44
C SER A 55 -5.82 15.22 24.57
N THR A 56 -6.07 14.05 25.13
CA THR A 56 -5.10 13.36 25.96
C THR A 56 -3.92 13.06 25.05
N GLY A 57 -2.94 13.96 25.05
CA GLY A 57 -1.66 13.74 24.39
C GLY A 57 -1.17 12.37 24.85
N GLN A 58 -1.19 11.39 23.96
CA GLN A 58 -0.73 10.04 24.28
C GLN A 58 0.71 10.17 24.77
N ARG A 59 0.95 9.86 26.05
CA ARG A 59 2.28 9.91 26.64
C ARG A 59 3.15 8.89 25.92
N VAL A 60 4.06 9.37 25.09
CA VAL A 60 5.02 8.50 24.41
C VAL A 60 6.00 7.99 25.47
N LEU A 61 6.03 6.67 25.65
CA LEU A 61 6.99 6.05 26.56
C LEU A 61 8.39 6.05 25.96
N PRO A 62 9.45 5.99 26.80
CA PRO A 62 10.81 5.89 26.30
C PRO A 62 11.01 4.66 25.41
N VAL A 63 11.82 4.84 24.40
CA VAL A 63 12.24 3.74 23.52
C VAL A 63 13.03 2.71 24.33
N PRO A 64 12.73 1.39 24.21
CA PRO A 64 13.52 0.35 24.84
C PRO A 64 14.97 0.32 24.27
N PRO A 65 16.00 0.66 25.06
CA PRO A 65 17.35 0.89 24.53
C PRO A 65 17.99 -0.39 23.96
N ILE A 66 17.74 -1.54 24.58
CA ILE A 66 18.25 -2.84 24.10
C ILE A 66 17.66 -3.17 22.72
N LEU A 67 16.35 -2.97 22.53
CA LEU A 67 15.71 -3.21 21.25
C LEU A 67 16.26 -2.27 20.16
N ALA A 68 16.45 -0.99 20.49
CA ALA A 68 17.02 -0.02 19.57
C ALA A 68 18.46 -0.40 19.14
N ALA A 69 19.29 -0.80 20.08
CA ALA A 69 20.65 -1.26 19.82
C ALA A 69 20.66 -2.52 18.95
N THR A 70 19.80 -3.49 19.27
CA THR A 70 19.69 -4.76 18.52
C THR A 70 19.25 -4.52 17.08
N VAL A 71 18.18 -3.73 16.85
CA VAL A 71 17.71 -3.41 15.50
C VAL A 71 18.79 -2.69 14.69
N SER A 72 19.49 -1.74 15.30
CA SER A 72 20.61 -1.04 14.67
C SER A 72 21.74 -1.98 14.29
N GLN A 73 22.11 -2.92 15.16
CA GLN A 73 23.15 -3.91 14.88
C GLN A 73 22.73 -4.88 13.75
N LEU A 74 21.51 -5.36 13.76
CA LEU A 74 20.98 -6.24 12.71
C LEU A 74 21.07 -5.59 11.33
N VAL A 75 20.73 -4.30 11.23
CA VAL A 75 20.82 -3.54 9.98
C VAL A 75 22.27 -3.32 9.57
N ARG A 76 23.15 -2.90 10.50
CA ARG A 76 24.59 -2.71 10.18
C ARG A 76 25.27 -3.98 9.71
N ASN A 77 24.91 -5.13 10.28
CA ASN A 77 25.52 -6.42 9.95
C ASN A 77 24.92 -7.06 8.68
N PHE A 78 23.82 -6.51 8.15
CA PHE A 78 23.22 -7.03 6.93
C PHE A 78 23.88 -6.40 5.70
N ASN A 79 24.51 -7.24 4.88
CA ASN A 79 25.12 -6.78 3.63
C ASN A 79 24.04 -6.59 2.56
N GLY A 80 23.56 -5.36 2.41
CA GLY A 80 22.53 -4.97 1.48
C GLY A 80 21.89 -3.63 1.82
N LYS A 81 21.06 -3.14 0.91
CA LYS A 81 20.26 -1.92 1.14
C LYS A 81 19.02 -2.30 1.94
N VAL A 82 19.03 -2.05 3.24
CA VAL A 82 17.97 -2.50 4.17
C VAL A 82 17.51 -1.37 5.07
N GLY A 83 16.25 -1.41 5.45
CA GLY A 83 15.65 -0.55 6.47
C GLY A 83 14.65 -1.34 7.31
N VAL A 84 14.67 -1.09 8.61
CA VAL A 84 13.80 -1.67 9.62
C VAL A 84 13.14 -0.56 10.42
N ALA A 85 11.83 -0.68 10.69
CA ALA A 85 11.14 0.14 11.65
C ALA A 85 10.20 -0.71 12.50
N VAL A 86 10.17 -0.40 13.81
CA VAL A 86 9.25 -0.99 14.79
C VAL A 86 8.58 0.13 15.56
N ARG A 87 7.25 0.15 15.60
CA ARG A 87 6.48 1.14 16.36
C ARG A 87 5.54 0.44 17.32
N SER A 88 5.63 0.75 18.62
CA SER A 88 4.57 0.40 19.57
C SER A 88 3.32 1.24 19.26
N VAL A 89 2.19 0.55 19.04
CA VAL A 89 0.91 1.21 18.80
C VAL A 89 0.39 1.84 20.10
N ASP A 90 0.61 1.16 21.21
CA ASP A 90 0.06 1.52 22.52
C ASP A 90 0.94 2.54 23.25
N ASP A 91 2.26 2.33 23.27
CA ASP A 91 3.22 3.19 23.95
C ASP A 91 3.68 4.39 23.11
N GLY A 92 3.45 4.36 21.80
CA GLY A 92 3.75 5.46 20.87
C GLY A 92 5.21 5.61 20.45
N TRP A 93 6.16 4.90 21.05
CA TRP A 93 7.57 4.94 20.63
C TRP A 93 7.80 4.30 19.25
N MET A 94 8.85 4.74 18.58
CA MET A 94 9.32 4.15 17.33
C MET A 94 10.84 3.99 17.36
N ILE A 95 11.29 2.86 16.87
CA ILE A 95 12.69 2.52 16.60
C ILE A 95 12.83 2.33 15.10
N ASP A 96 13.89 2.89 14.53
CA ASP A 96 14.25 2.58 13.15
C ASP A 96 15.77 2.51 12.95
N ALA A 97 16.17 1.75 11.94
CA ALA A 97 17.53 1.74 11.40
C ALA A 97 17.43 1.70 9.88
N GLY A 98 17.91 2.74 9.21
CA GLY A 98 17.68 2.93 7.78
C GLY A 98 16.22 3.18 7.42
N GLY A 99 15.39 3.55 8.41
CA GLY A 99 13.94 3.65 8.30
C GLY A 99 13.43 4.81 7.46
N SER A 100 14.28 5.80 7.14
CA SER A 100 13.93 6.93 6.25
C SER A 100 14.21 6.66 4.77
N GLN A 101 14.95 5.61 4.44
CA GLN A 101 15.26 5.24 3.05
C GLN A 101 14.00 4.86 2.27
N ARG A 102 13.82 5.40 1.07
CA ARG A 102 12.75 4.97 0.17
C ARG A 102 13.18 3.71 -0.58
N LEU A 103 12.69 2.58 -0.14
CA LEU A 103 13.02 1.26 -0.69
C LEU A 103 11.87 0.73 -1.57
N PRO A 104 12.17 -0.08 -2.61
CA PRO A 104 11.15 -0.72 -3.44
C PRO A 104 10.12 -1.48 -2.60
N GLN A 105 8.85 -1.12 -2.69
CA GLN A 105 7.78 -1.80 -1.94
C GLN A 105 7.36 -3.13 -2.57
N GLN A 106 7.32 -3.15 -3.90
CA GLN A 106 6.72 -4.26 -4.62
C GLN A 106 5.28 -4.50 -4.11
N SER A 107 4.88 -5.72 -3.89
CA SER A 107 3.52 -6.06 -3.45
C SER A 107 3.11 -5.54 -2.06
N VAL A 108 4.00 -4.92 -1.27
CA VAL A 108 3.58 -4.16 -0.06
C VAL A 108 2.66 -3.00 -0.45
N SER A 109 2.85 -2.41 -1.63
CA SER A 109 2.02 -1.33 -2.17
C SER A 109 0.53 -1.69 -2.30
N LYS A 110 0.17 -2.97 -2.33
CA LYS A 110 -1.22 -3.46 -2.35
C LYS A 110 -2.00 -3.06 -1.10
N LEU A 111 -1.32 -2.79 0.02
CA LEU A 111 -1.96 -2.23 1.21
C LEU A 111 -2.61 -0.87 0.93
N TRP A 112 -1.96 -0.02 0.14
CA TRP A 112 -2.48 1.31 -0.18
C TRP A 112 -3.65 1.23 -1.15
N VAL A 113 -3.65 0.28 -2.08
CA VAL A 113 -4.81 -0.01 -2.94
C VAL A 113 -5.99 -0.47 -2.07
N ALA A 114 -5.77 -1.45 -1.19
CA ALA A 114 -6.80 -1.97 -0.30
C ALA A 114 -7.38 -0.89 0.62
N MET A 115 -6.54 -0.04 1.22
CA MET A 115 -7.00 1.08 2.05
C MET A 115 -7.79 2.12 1.24
N THR A 116 -7.42 2.36 -0.03
CA THR A 116 -8.16 3.27 -0.91
C THR A 116 -9.55 2.70 -1.25
N VAL A 117 -9.64 1.40 -1.56
CA VAL A 117 -10.91 0.69 -1.80
C VAL A 117 -11.79 0.75 -0.55
N LEU A 118 -11.24 0.44 0.62
CA LEU A 118 -11.99 0.46 1.88
C LEU A 118 -12.40 1.87 2.29
N SER A 119 -11.58 2.89 2.00
CA SER A 119 -11.96 4.28 2.19
C SER A 119 -13.10 4.72 1.25
N ALA A 120 -13.16 4.18 0.03
CA ALA A 120 -14.30 4.40 -0.87
C ALA A 120 -15.57 3.67 -0.37
N ARG A 121 -15.43 2.48 0.21
CA ARG A 121 -16.51 1.78 0.92
C ARG A 121 -17.03 2.60 2.11
N ASP A 122 -16.15 3.10 2.96
CA ASP A 122 -16.50 3.94 4.12
C ASP A 122 -17.24 5.21 3.71
N ALA A 123 -16.98 5.69 2.50
CA ALA A 123 -17.66 6.84 1.90
C ALA A 123 -18.97 6.47 1.15
N GLY A 124 -19.43 5.21 1.20
CA GLY A 124 -20.63 4.72 0.52
C GLY A 124 -20.55 4.66 -1.01
N LYS A 125 -19.32 4.75 -1.59
CA LYS A 125 -19.12 4.77 -3.06
C LYS A 125 -19.04 3.39 -3.68
N LEU A 126 -18.82 2.35 -2.90
CA LEU A 126 -18.80 0.95 -3.31
C LEU A 126 -19.09 0.04 -2.12
N ARG A 127 -19.42 -1.21 -2.43
CA ARG A 127 -19.67 -2.28 -1.46
C ARG A 127 -18.73 -3.44 -1.72
N LEU A 128 -18.46 -4.27 -0.70
CA LEU A 128 -17.61 -5.45 -0.86
C LEU A 128 -18.29 -6.56 -1.71
N ASP A 129 -19.60 -6.58 -1.73
CA ASP A 129 -20.42 -7.50 -2.54
C ASP A 129 -20.71 -6.99 -3.95
N ASP A 130 -20.26 -5.78 -4.32
CA ASP A 130 -20.43 -5.27 -5.68
C ASP A 130 -19.82 -6.26 -6.68
N PRO A 131 -20.59 -6.68 -7.72
CA PRO A 131 -20.14 -7.66 -8.69
C PRO A 131 -19.10 -7.06 -9.65
N ILE A 132 -18.08 -7.84 -9.95
CA ILE A 132 -17.03 -7.51 -10.92
C ILE A 132 -16.87 -8.69 -11.87
N THR A 133 -16.75 -8.41 -13.16
CA THR A 133 -16.33 -9.41 -14.14
C THR A 133 -14.90 -9.11 -14.56
N LEU A 134 -14.02 -10.10 -14.41
CA LEU A 134 -12.68 -10.08 -14.96
C LEU A 134 -12.68 -10.67 -16.36
N THR A 135 -11.95 -10.04 -17.25
CA THR A 135 -11.73 -10.51 -18.63
C THR A 135 -10.25 -10.76 -18.90
N ARG A 136 -9.94 -11.25 -20.07
CA ARG A 136 -8.53 -11.44 -20.51
C ARG A 136 -7.73 -10.13 -20.47
N ASP A 137 -8.38 -8.98 -20.64
CA ASP A 137 -7.74 -7.65 -20.59
C ASP A 137 -7.31 -7.26 -19.17
N ASP A 138 -7.84 -7.94 -18.15
CA ASP A 138 -7.45 -7.74 -16.76
C ASP A 138 -6.14 -8.43 -16.40
N ILE A 139 -5.73 -9.47 -17.14
CA ILE A 139 -4.54 -10.28 -16.83
C ILE A 139 -3.28 -9.42 -16.85
N THR A 140 -2.45 -9.59 -15.81
CA THR A 140 -1.22 -8.83 -15.59
C THR A 140 0.03 -9.68 -15.82
N LEU A 141 0.99 -9.65 -14.88
CA LEU A 141 2.26 -10.40 -14.91
C LEU A 141 2.48 -11.16 -13.61
N PHE A 142 3.33 -12.17 -13.67
CA PHE A 142 3.85 -12.95 -12.56
C PHE A 142 2.76 -13.65 -11.75
N HIS A 143 2.74 -13.43 -10.43
CA HIS A 143 1.85 -14.15 -9.52
C HIS A 143 0.40 -13.64 -9.62
N GLN A 144 -0.45 -14.38 -10.30
CA GLN A 144 -1.85 -14.04 -10.57
C GLN A 144 -2.76 -15.28 -10.61
N PRO A 145 -2.96 -15.99 -9.48
CA PRO A 145 -3.75 -17.22 -9.45
C PRO A 145 -5.15 -17.07 -10.05
N ILE A 146 -5.78 -15.89 -9.92
CA ILE A 146 -7.11 -15.62 -10.47
C ILE A 146 -7.16 -15.71 -12.00
N ALA A 147 -6.03 -15.52 -12.70
CA ALA A 147 -5.97 -15.60 -14.16
C ALA A 147 -6.41 -16.97 -14.69
N GLY A 148 -6.14 -18.04 -13.93
CA GLY A 148 -6.57 -19.40 -14.26
C GLY A 148 -8.10 -19.63 -14.19
N LEU A 149 -8.83 -18.70 -13.57
CA LEU A 149 -10.31 -18.75 -13.48
C LEU A 149 -11.00 -17.98 -14.62
N ILE A 150 -10.25 -17.13 -15.34
CA ILE A 150 -10.80 -16.29 -16.41
C ILE A 150 -10.98 -17.11 -17.68
N ARG A 151 -12.22 -17.42 -18.01
CA ARG A 151 -12.60 -18.19 -19.21
C ARG A 151 -12.70 -17.29 -20.44
N SER A 152 -12.35 -17.83 -21.59
CA SER A 152 -12.51 -17.14 -22.87
C SER A 152 -14.02 -16.90 -23.14
N GLY A 153 -14.35 -15.69 -23.55
CA GLY A 153 -15.73 -15.28 -23.89
C GLY A 153 -16.58 -14.83 -22.71
N THR A 154 -16.58 -15.56 -21.57
CA THR A 154 -17.46 -15.27 -20.41
C THR A 154 -16.76 -14.53 -19.27
N GLY A 155 -15.41 -14.55 -19.21
CA GLY A 155 -14.64 -13.99 -18.11
C GLY A 155 -14.78 -14.79 -16.80
N TYR A 156 -14.54 -14.11 -15.69
CA TYR A 156 -14.74 -14.63 -14.33
C TYR A 156 -15.53 -13.61 -13.49
N ARG A 157 -16.70 -14.01 -13.00
CA ARG A 157 -17.53 -13.18 -12.11
C ARG A 157 -17.04 -13.34 -10.67
N THR A 158 -16.85 -12.22 -10.01
CA THR A 158 -16.31 -12.10 -8.65
C THR A 158 -16.91 -10.88 -7.96
N THR A 159 -16.39 -10.53 -6.77
CA THR A 159 -16.78 -9.33 -6.02
C THR A 159 -15.57 -8.50 -5.64
N VAL A 160 -15.79 -7.25 -5.22
CA VAL A 160 -14.76 -6.37 -4.66
C VAL A 160 -14.07 -7.05 -3.46
N GLY A 161 -14.85 -7.66 -2.57
CA GLY A 161 -14.34 -8.35 -1.37
C GLY A 161 -13.44 -9.54 -1.72
N GLU A 162 -13.83 -10.38 -2.70
CA GLU A 162 -12.98 -11.49 -3.14
C GLU A 162 -11.67 -10.99 -3.75
N LEU A 163 -11.71 -9.92 -4.56
CA LEU A 163 -10.50 -9.33 -5.13
C LEU A 163 -9.56 -8.79 -4.03
N LEU A 164 -10.10 -8.13 -2.97
CA LEU A 164 -9.32 -7.67 -1.82
C LEU A 164 -8.66 -8.85 -1.10
N GLN A 165 -9.40 -9.92 -0.83
CA GLN A 165 -8.85 -11.11 -0.20
C GLN A 165 -7.69 -11.70 -1.03
N ARG A 166 -7.90 -11.92 -2.34
CA ARG A 166 -6.86 -12.46 -3.22
C ARG A 166 -5.62 -11.56 -3.31
N ALA A 167 -5.81 -10.25 -3.45
CA ALA A 167 -4.72 -9.28 -3.50
C ALA A 167 -3.87 -9.27 -2.22
N LEU A 168 -4.51 -9.42 -1.05
CA LEU A 168 -3.83 -9.33 0.23
C LEU A 168 -3.30 -10.68 0.71
N THR A 169 -4.10 -11.75 0.62
CA THR A 169 -3.73 -13.06 1.19
C THR A 169 -2.83 -13.88 0.28
N MET A 170 -3.07 -13.81 -1.04
CA MET A 170 -2.31 -14.53 -2.06
C MET A 170 -1.35 -13.62 -2.83
N SER A 171 -1.43 -12.30 -2.65
CA SER A 171 -0.66 -11.32 -3.42
C SER A 171 -0.98 -11.33 -4.93
N ASP A 172 -2.20 -11.66 -5.32
CA ASP A 172 -2.64 -11.75 -6.72
C ASP A 172 -2.54 -10.39 -7.42
N ASN A 173 -1.76 -10.34 -8.50
CA ASN A 173 -1.47 -9.11 -9.23
C ASN A 173 -2.66 -8.64 -10.07
N THR A 174 -3.38 -9.54 -10.71
CA THR A 174 -4.57 -9.24 -11.50
C THR A 174 -5.71 -8.72 -10.62
N ALA A 175 -5.95 -9.37 -9.47
CA ALA A 175 -6.94 -8.90 -8.50
C ALA A 175 -6.61 -7.47 -8.02
N ASN A 176 -5.35 -7.21 -7.67
CA ASN A 176 -4.92 -5.88 -7.24
C ASN A 176 -5.08 -4.80 -8.32
N ASP A 177 -4.63 -5.07 -9.55
CA ASP A 177 -4.70 -4.08 -10.62
C ASP A 177 -6.15 -3.80 -11.05
N ARG A 178 -7.04 -4.80 -10.92
CA ARG A 178 -8.47 -4.57 -11.13
C ARG A 178 -9.07 -3.66 -10.06
N LEU A 179 -8.71 -3.86 -8.79
CA LEU A 179 -9.09 -2.96 -7.69
C LEU A 179 -8.51 -1.56 -7.87
N LEU A 180 -7.25 -1.46 -8.29
CA LEU A 180 -6.60 -0.18 -8.58
C LEU A 180 -7.39 0.61 -9.64
N ARG A 181 -7.80 -0.05 -10.74
CA ARG A 181 -8.63 0.60 -11.77
C ARG A 181 -10.02 0.98 -11.24
N LEU A 182 -10.62 0.15 -10.40
CA LEU A 182 -11.94 0.42 -9.81
C LEU A 182 -11.97 1.72 -9.01
N VAL A 183 -10.90 2.02 -8.26
CA VAL A 183 -10.83 3.23 -7.43
C VAL A 183 -10.33 4.47 -8.17
N GLY A 184 -10.06 4.39 -9.48
CA GLY A 184 -9.60 5.51 -10.29
C GLY A 184 -8.08 5.55 -10.53
N GLY A 185 -7.42 4.40 -10.46
CA GLY A 185 -6.03 4.21 -10.84
C GLY A 185 -5.00 4.74 -9.84
N PRO A 186 -3.72 4.82 -10.25
CA PRO A 186 -2.61 5.21 -9.38
C PRO A 186 -2.78 6.59 -8.73
N SER A 187 -3.44 7.52 -9.42
CA SER A 187 -3.67 8.88 -8.90
C SER A 187 -4.59 8.87 -7.69
N ALA A 188 -5.63 8.03 -7.68
CA ALA A 188 -6.53 7.91 -6.54
C ALA A 188 -5.80 7.38 -5.30
N VAL A 189 -4.90 6.41 -5.45
CA VAL A 189 -4.08 5.88 -4.35
C VAL A 189 -3.09 6.93 -3.85
N ARG A 190 -2.40 7.66 -4.74
CA ARG A 190 -1.52 8.77 -4.34
C ARG A 190 -2.28 9.86 -3.59
N ASN A 191 -3.47 10.21 -4.06
CA ASN A 191 -4.35 11.18 -3.38
C ASN A 191 -4.78 10.68 -1.99
N PHE A 192 -5.09 9.37 -1.84
CA PHE A 192 -5.36 8.78 -0.52
C PHE A 192 -4.16 8.92 0.41
N ILE A 193 -2.96 8.54 -0.03
CA ILE A 193 -1.71 8.65 0.74
C ILE A 193 -1.47 10.09 1.20
N THR A 194 -1.63 11.07 0.29
CA THR A 194 -1.44 12.50 0.59
C THR A 194 -2.50 13.01 1.57
N ARG A 195 -3.79 12.79 1.30
CA ARG A 195 -4.87 13.24 2.19
C ARG A 195 -4.79 12.65 3.58
N LYS A 196 -4.35 11.39 3.69
CA LYS A 196 -4.16 10.75 5.01
C LYS A 196 -2.81 11.11 5.66
N GLY A 197 -1.94 11.88 5.00
CA GLY A 197 -0.64 12.28 5.53
C GLY A 197 0.23 11.09 5.92
N LEU A 198 0.41 10.12 5.01
CA LEU A 198 1.15 8.89 5.30
C LEU A 198 2.66 9.03 5.17
N GLY A 199 3.16 10.23 4.87
CA GLY A 199 4.59 10.54 4.82
C GLY A 199 5.30 9.96 3.59
N ALA A 200 6.51 9.45 3.80
CA ALA A 200 7.39 9.00 2.73
C ALA A 200 6.96 7.65 2.13
N ILE A 201 5.72 7.56 1.66
CA ILE A 201 5.16 6.42 0.94
C ILE A 201 4.84 6.85 -0.49
N GLY A 202 5.55 6.28 -1.47
CA GLY A 202 5.27 6.44 -2.88
C GLY A 202 4.29 5.37 -3.37
N PHE A 203 3.63 5.65 -4.50
CA PHE A 203 2.83 4.67 -5.20
C PHE A 203 3.13 4.74 -6.70
N GLY A 204 3.53 3.60 -7.27
CA GLY A 204 3.95 3.46 -8.65
C GLY A 204 2.79 3.48 -9.66
N PRO A 205 3.07 3.15 -10.92
CA PRO A 205 2.09 3.24 -12.01
C PRO A 205 1.11 2.04 -12.08
N GLY A 206 1.16 1.11 -11.13
CA GLY A 206 0.46 -0.18 -11.16
C GLY A 206 1.38 -1.32 -11.61
N GLU A 207 0.95 -2.56 -11.41
CA GLU A 207 1.79 -3.75 -11.54
C GLU A 207 2.40 -3.91 -12.93
N ARG A 208 1.57 -3.80 -13.98
CA ARG A 208 1.99 -3.98 -15.38
C ARG A 208 3.16 -3.08 -15.75
N MET A 209 3.01 -1.79 -15.50
CA MET A 209 4.00 -0.78 -15.89
C MET A 209 5.22 -0.78 -14.96
N LEU A 210 5.02 -1.07 -13.67
CA LEU A 210 6.11 -1.18 -12.71
C LEU A 210 7.05 -2.32 -13.09
N GLN A 211 6.49 -3.50 -13.38
CA GLN A 211 7.27 -4.68 -13.69
C GLN A 211 7.93 -4.58 -15.08
N ALA A 212 7.23 -4.03 -16.07
CA ALA A 212 7.80 -3.78 -17.37
C ALA A 212 8.99 -2.80 -17.28
N GLY A 213 8.80 -1.66 -16.61
CA GLY A 213 9.84 -0.64 -16.44
C GLY A 213 11.06 -1.14 -15.65
N THR A 214 10.86 -1.97 -14.63
CA THR A 214 11.95 -2.61 -13.87
C THR A 214 12.80 -3.52 -14.75
N ALA A 215 12.20 -4.17 -15.74
CA ALA A 215 12.89 -5.03 -16.71
C ALA A 215 13.51 -4.27 -17.89
N GLY A 216 13.25 -2.96 -18.03
CA GLY A 216 13.69 -2.16 -19.19
C GLY A 216 12.70 -2.17 -20.35
N LEU A 217 11.47 -2.59 -20.13
CA LEU A 217 10.42 -2.71 -21.15
C LEU A 217 9.34 -1.64 -20.96
N THR A 218 8.69 -1.29 -22.06
CA THR A 218 7.38 -0.62 -22.04
C THR A 218 6.29 -1.68 -22.11
N TRP A 219 5.28 -1.58 -21.24
CA TRP A 219 4.20 -2.54 -21.18
C TRP A 219 3.49 -2.72 -22.50
N GLN A 220 3.23 -3.98 -22.85
CA GLN A 220 2.37 -4.38 -23.98
C GLN A 220 1.43 -5.51 -23.52
N PRO A 221 0.15 -5.53 -23.99
CA PRO A 221 -0.83 -6.56 -23.61
C PRO A 221 -0.37 -7.99 -23.89
N SER A 222 0.41 -8.20 -24.94
CA SER A 222 0.98 -9.51 -25.31
C SER A 222 1.90 -10.10 -24.25
N TYR A 223 2.46 -9.26 -23.35
CA TYR A 223 3.34 -9.75 -22.26
C TYR A 223 2.57 -10.55 -21.22
N ALA A 224 1.27 -10.37 -21.09
CA ALA A 224 0.43 -11.12 -20.16
C ALA A 224 0.27 -12.61 -20.52
N PHE A 225 0.63 -13.02 -21.75
CA PHE A 225 0.33 -14.32 -22.30
C PHE A 225 1.57 -15.04 -22.85
N ASN A 226 1.51 -16.39 -22.82
CA ASN A 226 2.46 -17.25 -23.52
C ASN A 226 3.92 -16.91 -23.27
N ASP A 227 4.26 -16.57 -22.03
CA ASP A 227 5.62 -16.16 -21.63
C ASP A 227 6.18 -14.93 -22.41
N GLY A 228 5.27 -14.10 -22.94
CA GLY A 228 5.63 -12.93 -23.77
C GLY A 228 6.56 -11.95 -23.04
N PHE A 229 6.32 -11.71 -21.75
CA PHE A 229 7.18 -10.84 -20.94
C PHE A 229 8.62 -11.38 -20.85
N ASN A 230 8.81 -12.66 -20.53
CA ASN A 230 10.16 -13.22 -20.39
C ASN A 230 10.89 -13.25 -21.71
N ARG A 231 10.20 -13.59 -22.82
CA ARG A 231 10.82 -13.50 -24.16
C ARG A 231 11.28 -12.08 -24.48
N ALA A 232 10.42 -11.08 -24.29
CA ALA A 232 10.77 -9.67 -24.54
C ALA A 232 11.92 -9.22 -23.65
N ARG A 233 11.86 -9.52 -22.34
CA ARG A 233 12.94 -9.20 -21.41
C ARG A 233 14.27 -9.87 -21.78
N ASN A 234 14.25 -11.13 -22.18
CA ASN A 234 15.47 -11.87 -22.54
C ASN A 234 16.06 -11.44 -23.89
N ALA A 235 15.25 -10.84 -24.76
CA ALA A 235 15.72 -10.25 -26.02
C ALA A 235 16.47 -8.92 -25.81
N LEU A 236 16.29 -8.23 -24.68
CA LEU A 236 17.03 -7.01 -24.37
C LEU A 236 18.51 -7.31 -24.09
N PRO A 237 19.43 -6.46 -24.55
CA PRO A 237 20.83 -6.52 -24.16
C PRO A 237 20.99 -6.52 -22.63
N ARG A 238 21.94 -7.31 -22.13
CA ARG A 238 22.19 -7.42 -20.67
C ARG A 238 22.46 -6.07 -20.02
N ALA A 239 23.16 -5.16 -20.74
CA ALA A 239 23.47 -3.81 -20.25
C ALA A 239 22.21 -2.97 -20.04
N GLU A 240 21.24 -3.03 -20.96
CA GLU A 240 19.96 -2.30 -20.83
C GLU A 240 19.12 -2.81 -19.64
N ARG A 241 19.05 -4.14 -19.48
CA ARG A 241 18.38 -4.79 -18.34
C ARG A 241 19.03 -4.36 -17.02
N LEU A 242 20.36 -4.36 -16.95
CA LEU A 242 21.10 -3.92 -15.77
C LEU A 242 20.86 -2.43 -15.45
N ALA A 243 20.88 -1.60 -16.47
CA ALA A 243 20.61 -0.15 -16.33
C ALA A 243 19.19 0.10 -15.82
N ALA A 244 18.19 -0.61 -16.33
CA ALA A 244 16.80 -0.52 -15.87
C ALA A 244 16.65 -0.98 -14.42
N PHE A 245 17.23 -2.13 -14.07
CA PHE A 245 17.25 -2.65 -12.71
C PHE A 245 17.89 -1.66 -11.73
N ASN A 246 19.05 -1.11 -12.07
CA ASN A 246 19.76 -0.13 -11.24
C ASN A 246 18.96 1.16 -11.06
N ARG A 247 18.32 1.68 -12.10
CA ARG A 247 17.43 2.85 -12.00
C ARG A 247 16.30 2.58 -11.03
N TYR A 248 15.65 1.41 -11.15
CA TYR A 248 14.57 1.04 -10.24
C TYR A 248 15.02 0.95 -8.79
N VAL A 249 16.14 0.28 -8.50
CA VAL A 249 16.68 0.15 -7.12
C VAL A 249 17.12 1.49 -6.55
N ALA A 250 17.67 2.38 -7.38
CA ALA A 250 18.15 3.71 -6.98
C ALA A 250 16.99 4.67 -6.66
N SER A 251 15.94 4.66 -7.48
CA SER A 251 14.80 5.56 -7.36
C SER A 251 13.49 4.82 -7.71
N PRO A 252 13.00 3.96 -6.83
CA PRO A 252 11.79 3.19 -7.09
C PRO A 252 10.56 4.10 -7.13
N PRO A 253 9.73 4.05 -8.19
CA PRO A 253 8.50 4.85 -8.26
C PRO A 253 7.46 4.44 -7.22
N ASP A 254 7.54 3.22 -6.71
CA ASP A 254 6.77 2.69 -5.59
C ASP A 254 7.53 2.80 -4.25
N GLY A 255 8.62 3.56 -4.17
CA GLY A 255 9.49 3.61 -3.01
C GLY A 255 8.81 4.11 -1.75
N ALA A 256 9.00 3.40 -0.63
CA ALA A 256 8.53 3.82 0.67
C ALA A 256 9.56 3.65 1.77
N ALA A 257 9.47 4.51 2.78
CA ALA A 257 10.28 4.45 3.97
C ALA A 257 9.67 3.48 5.01
N PRO A 258 10.44 2.52 5.56
CA PRO A 258 9.96 1.62 6.61
C PRO A 258 9.29 2.33 7.78
N ALA A 259 9.85 3.45 8.24
CA ALA A 259 9.29 4.25 9.33
C ALA A 259 7.90 4.81 8.98
N ALA A 260 7.70 5.27 7.74
CA ALA A 260 6.40 5.74 7.28
C ALA A 260 5.36 4.60 7.20
N ILE A 261 5.77 3.41 6.74
CA ILE A 261 4.89 2.22 6.70
C ILE A 261 4.50 1.80 8.12
N ALA A 262 5.44 1.67 9.05
CA ALA A 262 5.16 1.33 10.45
C ALA A 262 4.24 2.38 11.10
N GLY A 263 4.46 3.67 10.82
CA GLY A 263 3.59 4.77 11.25
C GLY A 263 2.16 4.65 10.70
N ALA A 264 2.01 4.34 9.40
CA ALA A 264 0.72 4.16 8.76
C ALA A 264 -0.04 2.94 9.32
N LEU A 265 0.63 1.81 9.53
CA LEU A 265 0.04 0.62 10.14
C LEU A 265 -0.40 0.87 11.59
N ALA A 266 0.40 1.60 12.38
CA ALA A 266 0.01 1.98 13.73
C ALA A 266 -1.22 2.90 13.74
N ARG A 267 -1.32 3.86 12.81
CA ARG A 267 -2.50 4.70 12.63
C ARG A 267 -3.72 3.90 12.18
N LEU A 268 -3.54 2.92 11.28
CA LEU A 268 -4.61 2.00 10.88
C LEU A 268 -5.16 1.27 12.11
N LYS A 269 -4.30 0.65 12.91
CA LYS A 269 -4.72 -0.11 14.11
C LYS A 269 -5.49 0.75 15.11
N ARG A 270 -5.15 2.05 15.24
CA ARG A 270 -5.86 3.01 16.09
C ARG A 270 -7.13 3.61 15.45
N GLY A 271 -7.56 3.15 14.30
CA GLY A 271 -8.75 3.66 13.60
C GLY A 271 -8.56 5.04 12.94
N GLY A 272 -7.33 5.55 12.83
CA GLY A 272 -7.07 6.88 12.27
C GLY A 272 -7.08 6.95 10.73
N LEU A 273 -7.29 5.83 10.03
CA LEU A 273 -7.26 5.80 8.55
C LEU A 273 -8.59 5.40 7.92
N LEU A 274 -9.30 4.45 8.51
CA LEU A 274 -10.53 3.85 8.00
C LEU A 274 -11.57 3.77 9.13
N SER A 275 -12.82 3.43 8.79
CA SER A 275 -13.84 3.08 9.78
C SER A 275 -13.41 1.87 10.62
N ALA A 276 -14.03 1.65 11.78
CA ALA A 276 -13.76 0.51 12.65
C ALA A 276 -13.99 -0.82 11.91
N GLU A 277 -15.06 -0.90 11.12
CA GLU A 277 -15.40 -2.08 10.34
C GLU A 277 -14.36 -2.37 9.23
N SER A 278 -14.00 -1.36 8.44
CA SER A 278 -12.98 -1.50 7.39
C SER A 278 -11.59 -1.75 7.97
N THR A 279 -11.25 -1.19 9.13
CA THR A 279 -10.01 -1.48 9.85
C THR A 279 -9.97 -2.96 10.28
N SER A 280 -11.03 -3.46 10.90
CA SER A 280 -11.14 -4.86 11.33
C SER A 280 -11.07 -5.82 10.14
N TYR A 281 -11.80 -5.53 9.06
CA TYR A 281 -11.76 -6.30 7.82
C TYR A 281 -10.34 -6.38 7.24
N LEU A 282 -9.63 -5.26 7.13
CA LEU A 282 -8.27 -5.22 6.58
C LEU A 282 -7.28 -6.00 7.43
N ILE A 283 -7.30 -5.80 8.75
CA ILE A 283 -6.39 -6.50 9.68
C ILE A 283 -6.68 -8.01 9.67
N GLY A 284 -7.95 -8.44 9.72
CA GLY A 284 -8.32 -9.84 9.62
C GLY A 284 -7.89 -10.48 8.30
N THR A 285 -8.04 -9.76 7.18
CA THR A 285 -7.54 -10.23 5.88
C THR A 285 -6.02 -10.36 5.86
N MET A 286 -5.27 -9.41 6.46
CA MET A 286 -3.81 -9.50 6.59
C MET A 286 -3.38 -10.70 7.46
N GLN A 287 -4.12 -11.04 8.51
CA GLN A 287 -3.85 -12.20 9.37
C GLN A 287 -4.01 -13.52 8.61
N SER A 288 -4.91 -13.57 7.64
CA SER A 288 -5.16 -14.72 6.75
C SER A 288 -4.16 -14.83 5.59
N SER A 289 -3.06 -14.07 5.58
CA SER A 289 -2.05 -14.12 4.51
C SER A 289 -1.42 -15.51 4.38
N HIS A 290 -1.36 -16.03 3.15
CA HIS A 290 -0.73 -17.30 2.82
C HIS A 290 0.74 -17.14 2.42
N THR A 291 1.23 -15.91 2.26
CA THR A 291 2.58 -15.62 1.79
C THR A 291 3.56 -15.43 2.95
N GLY A 292 4.86 -15.60 2.70
CA GLY A 292 5.91 -15.20 3.63
C GLY A 292 6.00 -15.97 4.95
N LYS A 293 5.63 -17.27 4.98
CA LYS A 293 5.64 -18.11 6.19
C LYS A 293 6.96 -18.05 6.97
N MET A 294 8.09 -17.94 6.26
CA MET A 294 9.45 -17.91 6.83
C MET A 294 10.01 -16.49 6.97
N ARG A 295 9.24 -15.43 6.67
CA ARG A 295 9.65 -14.03 6.89
C ARG A 295 9.40 -13.62 8.34
N LEU A 296 8.81 -12.45 8.58
CA LEU A 296 8.46 -12.01 9.96
C LEU A 296 7.63 -13.06 10.69
N ARG A 297 6.64 -13.67 10.03
CA ARG A 297 5.77 -14.71 10.59
C ARG A 297 6.55 -15.91 11.14
N GLY A 298 7.72 -16.22 10.59
CA GLY A 298 8.53 -17.39 10.98
C GLY A 298 9.06 -17.36 12.43
N ALA A 299 9.02 -16.19 13.10
CA ALA A 299 9.43 -16.06 14.49
C ALA A 299 8.29 -15.59 15.43
N VAL A 300 7.04 -15.64 14.96
CA VAL A 300 5.88 -15.29 15.78
C VAL A 300 5.57 -16.44 16.73
N PRO A 301 5.61 -16.24 18.06
CA PRO A 301 5.37 -17.33 19.02
C PRO A 301 3.89 -17.72 19.09
N THR A 302 3.63 -18.91 19.65
CA THR A 302 2.27 -19.34 19.98
C THR A 302 1.58 -18.31 20.88
N GLY A 303 0.29 -18.08 20.65
CA GLY A 303 -0.51 -17.09 21.38
C GLY A 303 -0.41 -15.66 20.84
N TRP A 304 0.58 -15.35 20.00
CA TRP A 304 0.65 -14.08 19.28
C TRP A 304 -0.08 -14.17 17.93
N SER A 305 -0.62 -13.07 17.44
CA SER A 305 -1.17 -13.00 16.09
C SER A 305 -0.39 -12.03 15.22
N PHE A 306 -0.35 -12.29 13.90
CA PHE A 306 0.38 -11.46 12.95
C PHE A 306 -0.37 -11.30 11.64
N GLY A 307 -0.79 -10.07 11.36
CA GLY A 307 -1.36 -9.68 10.09
C GLY A 307 -0.34 -8.93 9.24
N HIS A 308 -0.04 -9.40 8.01
CA HIS A 308 1.06 -8.85 7.24
C HIS A 308 0.85 -8.82 5.72
N LYS A 309 1.72 -8.07 5.04
CA LYS A 309 1.85 -8.07 3.59
C LYS A 309 3.30 -8.15 3.17
N THR A 310 3.59 -9.12 2.31
CA THR A 310 4.92 -9.31 1.71
C THR A 310 5.08 -8.56 0.40
N GLY A 311 6.33 -8.26 0.04
CA GLY A 311 6.73 -7.76 -1.28
C GLY A 311 7.97 -8.50 -1.77
N THR A 312 7.98 -8.90 -3.05
CA THR A 312 9.14 -9.55 -3.68
C THR A 312 9.28 -9.01 -5.08
N GLY A 313 10.47 -8.52 -5.40
CA GLY A 313 10.81 -7.94 -6.69
C GLY A 313 11.47 -8.92 -7.63
N GLN A 314 11.83 -8.43 -8.81
CA GLN A 314 12.55 -9.18 -9.80
C GLN A 314 14.00 -9.40 -9.37
N ASP A 315 14.53 -10.56 -9.76
CA ASP A 315 15.95 -10.86 -9.63
C ASP A 315 16.70 -10.53 -10.92
N PHE A 316 17.91 -9.99 -10.79
CA PHE A 316 18.84 -9.80 -11.89
C PHE A 316 20.28 -9.96 -11.41
N ALA A 317 21.03 -10.84 -12.05
CA ALA A 317 22.43 -11.16 -11.74
C ALA A 317 22.66 -11.49 -10.24
N GLY A 318 21.76 -12.27 -9.64
CA GLY A 318 21.80 -12.67 -8.23
C GLY A 318 21.32 -11.62 -7.24
N ARG A 319 21.04 -10.39 -7.68
CA ARG A 319 20.45 -9.31 -6.87
C ARG A 319 18.94 -9.36 -6.93
N THR A 320 18.29 -9.02 -5.82
CA THR A 320 16.82 -8.92 -5.74
C THR A 320 16.42 -7.46 -5.50
N ALA A 321 15.51 -6.95 -6.33
CA ALA A 321 14.97 -5.59 -6.20
C ALA A 321 13.72 -5.56 -5.30
N GLY A 322 13.92 -5.76 -4.02
CA GLY A 322 12.86 -5.77 -3.00
C GLY A 322 12.54 -7.16 -2.46
N TYR A 323 12.77 -7.34 -1.15
CA TYR A 323 12.35 -8.51 -0.39
C TYR A 323 11.85 -8.03 0.97
N ASN A 324 10.52 -7.87 1.10
CA ASN A 324 9.90 -7.08 2.15
C ASN A 324 8.86 -7.89 2.92
N ASP A 325 8.68 -7.53 4.19
CA ASP A 325 7.53 -7.95 4.98
C ASP A 325 7.16 -6.84 5.97
N VAL A 326 5.89 -6.47 6.03
CA VAL A 326 5.38 -5.41 6.92
C VAL A 326 4.06 -5.85 7.54
N GLY A 327 3.83 -5.52 8.80
CA GLY A 327 2.59 -5.97 9.44
C GLY A 327 2.39 -5.48 10.87
N LEU A 328 1.35 -6.03 11.49
CA LEU A 328 0.95 -5.81 12.87
C LEU A 328 1.13 -7.10 13.67
N LEU A 329 2.06 -7.07 14.61
CA LEU A 329 2.31 -8.13 15.59
C LEU A 329 1.52 -7.81 16.86
N ILE A 330 0.64 -8.69 17.27
CA ILE A 330 -0.28 -8.51 18.41
C ILE A 330 0.06 -9.54 19.47
N ALA A 331 0.41 -9.08 20.67
CA ALA A 331 0.72 -9.90 21.83
C ALA A 331 -0.55 -10.46 22.47
N PRO A 332 -0.44 -11.52 23.32
CA PRO A 332 -1.58 -12.11 24.02
C PRO A 332 -2.32 -11.13 24.95
N ASP A 333 -1.62 -10.11 25.48
CA ASP A 333 -2.18 -9.04 26.30
C ASP A 333 -2.86 -7.92 25.49
N GLY A 334 -2.87 -8.02 24.14
CA GLY A 334 -3.45 -7.07 23.22
C GLY A 334 -2.52 -5.98 22.74
N ARG A 335 -1.34 -5.77 23.34
CA ARG A 335 -0.34 -4.80 22.86
C ARG A 335 0.07 -5.10 21.44
N THR A 336 0.19 -4.06 20.63
CA THR A 336 0.41 -4.17 19.21
C THR A 336 1.67 -3.43 18.75
N TYR A 337 2.45 -4.08 17.90
CA TYR A 337 3.66 -3.54 17.28
C TYR A 337 3.50 -3.52 15.76
N ALA A 338 3.65 -2.34 15.17
CA ALA A 338 3.75 -2.21 13.72
C ALA A 338 5.20 -2.39 13.30
N ILE A 339 5.47 -3.37 12.45
CA ILE A 339 6.82 -3.75 12.02
C ILE A 339 6.91 -3.61 10.51
N ALA A 340 7.99 -3.00 10.04
CA ALA A 340 8.35 -2.94 8.62
C ALA A 340 9.81 -3.34 8.44
N VAL A 341 10.08 -4.43 7.73
CA VAL A 341 11.42 -4.83 7.30
C VAL A 341 11.46 -4.84 5.79
N MET A 342 12.27 -3.97 5.22
CA MET A 342 12.40 -3.80 3.78
C MET A 342 13.85 -3.98 3.36
N ILE A 343 14.09 -4.89 2.43
CA ILE A 343 15.39 -5.13 1.80
C ILE A 343 15.26 -4.69 0.35
N GLY A 344 15.82 -3.54 0.02
CA GLY A 344 15.66 -2.91 -1.29
C GLY A 344 16.55 -3.49 -2.37
N ASP A 345 17.75 -3.95 -1.99
CA ASP A 345 18.74 -4.54 -2.89
C ASP A 345 19.74 -5.37 -2.08
N THR A 346 19.97 -6.61 -2.50
CA THR A 346 20.95 -7.49 -1.84
C THR A 346 21.32 -8.68 -2.72
N LEU A 347 22.54 -9.15 -2.52
CA LEU A 347 23.04 -10.46 -3.01
C LEU A 347 22.84 -11.57 -1.96
N ARG A 348 22.41 -11.24 -0.73
CA ARG A 348 22.25 -12.25 0.33
C ARG A 348 21.21 -13.29 -0.06
N PRO A 349 21.46 -14.58 0.22
CA PRO A 349 20.51 -15.65 -0.08
C PRO A 349 19.23 -15.51 0.77
N ILE A 350 18.15 -16.12 0.30
CA ILE A 350 16.83 -16.05 0.96
C ILE A 350 16.89 -16.43 2.44
N PRO A 351 17.59 -17.48 2.90
CA PRO A 351 17.66 -17.79 4.33
C PRO A 351 18.24 -16.65 5.18
N ALA A 352 19.27 -15.94 4.68
CA ALA A 352 19.85 -14.80 5.39
C ALA A 352 18.87 -13.62 5.48
N ARG A 353 18.07 -13.38 4.43
CA ARG A 353 17.02 -12.35 4.46
C ARG A 353 15.92 -12.70 5.46
N GLN A 354 15.53 -13.97 5.54
CA GLN A 354 14.54 -14.49 6.48
C GLN A 354 15.06 -14.43 7.93
N ALA A 355 16.32 -14.79 8.14
CA ALA A 355 16.95 -14.72 9.47
C ALA A 355 16.95 -13.29 10.03
N LEU A 356 17.25 -12.26 9.20
CA LEU A 356 17.11 -10.86 9.61
C LEU A 356 15.69 -10.54 10.08
N MET A 357 14.68 -10.91 9.29
CA MET A 357 13.28 -10.63 9.62
C MET A 357 12.85 -11.33 10.92
N GLN A 358 13.21 -12.59 11.08
CA GLN A 358 12.91 -13.36 12.27
C GLN A 358 13.61 -12.80 13.52
N ALA A 359 14.87 -12.37 13.40
CA ALA A 359 15.60 -11.74 14.49
C ALA A 359 14.93 -10.45 14.98
N VAL A 360 14.36 -9.64 14.05
CA VAL A 360 13.60 -8.44 14.44
C VAL A 360 12.38 -8.81 15.28
N VAL A 361 11.57 -9.80 14.85
CA VAL A 361 10.39 -10.25 15.61
C VAL A 361 10.80 -10.81 16.97
N SER A 362 11.80 -11.68 17.02
CA SER A 362 12.30 -12.26 18.29
C SER A 362 12.74 -11.17 19.28
N SER A 363 13.38 -10.11 18.79
CA SER A 363 13.83 -8.99 19.63
C SER A 363 12.64 -8.19 20.20
N VAL A 364 11.58 -7.99 19.41
CA VAL A 364 10.33 -7.34 19.86
C VAL A 364 9.65 -8.19 20.94
N VAL A 365 9.52 -9.50 20.72
CA VAL A 365 8.92 -10.45 21.68
C VAL A 365 9.69 -10.48 23.00
N ALA A 366 11.01 -10.56 22.96
CA ALA A 366 11.85 -10.54 24.15
C ALA A 366 11.71 -9.23 24.95
N THR A 367 11.63 -8.08 24.24
CA THR A 367 11.40 -6.78 24.88
C THR A 367 10.04 -6.70 25.54
N HIS A 368 9.00 -7.19 24.87
CA HIS A 368 7.65 -7.26 25.44
C HIS A 368 7.61 -8.07 26.74
N ALA A 369 8.22 -9.26 26.77
CA ALA A 369 8.30 -10.10 27.96
C ALA A 369 9.01 -9.41 29.13
N SER A 370 10.11 -8.69 28.86
CA SER A 370 10.88 -7.96 29.88
C SER A 370 10.07 -6.81 30.49
N THR A 371 9.30 -6.08 29.67
CA THR A 371 8.46 -4.97 30.18
C THR A 371 7.26 -5.48 30.98
N ALA A 372 6.62 -6.56 30.58
CA ALA A 372 5.53 -7.19 31.32
C ALA A 372 6.01 -7.66 32.72
N SER A 373 7.17 -8.32 32.80
CA SER A 373 7.77 -8.79 34.06
C SER A 373 8.10 -7.65 35.02
N ALA A 374 8.60 -6.52 34.49
CA ALA A 374 8.92 -5.32 35.31
C ALA A 374 7.66 -4.68 35.90
N THR A 375 6.57 -4.65 35.14
CA THR A 375 5.27 -4.12 35.60
C THR A 375 4.68 -4.99 36.72
N THR A 376 4.70 -6.32 36.56
CA THR A 376 4.22 -7.26 37.59
C THR A 376 4.99 -7.15 38.90
N ARG A 377 6.30 -7.00 38.86
CA ARG A 377 7.13 -6.81 40.08
C ARG A 377 6.81 -5.51 40.79
N ARG A 378 6.54 -4.41 40.09
CA ARG A 378 6.17 -3.12 40.70
C ARG A 378 4.80 -3.18 41.40
N THR A 379 3.81 -3.85 40.78
CA THR A 379 2.48 -3.99 41.38
C THR A 379 2.49 -4.90 42.62
N ASN A 380 3.27 -5.97 42.61
CA ASN A 380 3.40 -6.87 43.79
C ASN A 380 4.20 -6.24 44.93
N GLY A 381 5.27 -5.44 44.60
CA GLY A 381 6.03 -4.73 45.63
C GLY A 381 5.26 -3.60 46.31
N ALA A 382 4.31 -2.98 45.62
CA ALA A 382 3.44 -1.94 46.18
C ALA A 382 2.33 -2.51 47.10
N ARG A 383 1.98 -3.80 46.96
CA ARG A 383 1.00 -4.49 47.82
C ARG A 383 1.60 -5.08 49.08
N SER A 384 2.93 -5.21 49.18
CA SER A 384 3.61 -5.76 50.34
C SER A 384 4.03 -4.71 51.38
N HIS A 385 3.80 -3.40 51.10
CA HIS A 385 4.11 -2.28 51.99
C HIS A 385 2.88 -1.44 52.36
N GLY A 386 1.67 -1.96 52.20
CA GLY A 386 0.40 -1.45 52.71
C GLY A 386 -0.21 -2.47 53.66
#